data_98c98f314de3c9f01ff0984ef6cb6412
#
_entry.id   98c98f314de3c9f01ff0984ef6cb6412
#
_cell.length_a   1.000
_cell.length_b   1.000
_cell.length_c   1.000
_cell.angle_alpha   90.00
_cell.angle_beta   90.00
_cell.angle_gamma   90.00
#
_symmetry.space_group_name_H-M   'P 1'
#
loop_
_entity.id
_entity.type
_entity.pdbx_description
1 polymer ?
#
loop_
_entity_poly.entity_id
_entity_poly.type
_entity_poly.pdbx_seq_one_letter_code
_entity_poly.pdbx_strand_id
1 'polypeptide(L)'
;MRAGGWGCAARRRFVQLVLACAVFLPSTSCQGRDAARVSGAPGASEWGEAFDDGIPVSTYKVLKRLDHDSTAFTQGLEFDANGLLVEGTGLYGQSQLRRASPDDPSKVIQKKAIGKKYFGEGLTIVDEYVVQLTWKERKAFVYDKESFARKGSFSFPYQGWGLARHKEKGLVSSDGSNVLRFWERVPDDASDPDTGKSEDKWWKETSSKALQMPDGREVSQVLWRTPEGQTVRLDVRLNELENVGGEVWANLWPTETIVRIDAQSAVIKGWIDMRGLRDEALALAQQKGKQVDVLNGIAYRAASEESPQMLIVTGKWWPLAFNIDIVASLQQASSTPASKTTSVEDTCAWTGFPEGASARGEVVAAIPSSMRDVPEIDFGM
;
A
#
# COMPACT_ATOMS: atom_id res chain seq x y z
N MET A 1 -2.43 -42.26 56.28
CA MET A 1 -2.41 -41.08 57.13
C MET A 1 -1.82 -39.92 56.32
N ARG A 2 -2.57 -38.80 56.25
CA ARG A 2 -2.23 -37.41 55.87
C ARG A 2 -1.69 -37.25 54.41
N ALA A 3 -2.44 -36.70 53.48
CA ALA A 3 -3.01 -35.35 53.35
C ALA A 3 -1.99 -34.26 53.03
N GLY A 4 -2.13 -33.64 51.83
CA GLY A 4 -1.97 -32.24 51.73
C GLY A 4 -1.03 -31.74 50.60
N GLY A 5 -1.57 -30.96 49.69
CA GLY A 5 -0.74 -30.02 48.93
C GLY A 5 -1.28 -29.71 47.54
N TRP A 6 -2.25 -28.81 47.47
CA TRP A 6 -2.73 -28.19 46.22
C TRP A 6 -1.71 -27.17 45.74
N GLY A 7 -1.29 -27.29 44.48
CA GLY A 7 -0.50 -26.30 43.77
C GLY A 7 -1.24 -25.86 42.49
N CYS A 8 -1.97 -24.77 42.56
CA CYS A 8 -2.72 -24.18 41.49
C CYS A 8 -1.76 -23.45 40.53
N ALA A 9 -1.47 -24.00 39.37
CA ALA A 9 -0.73 -23.32 38.31
C ALA A 9 -1.72 -22.48 37.48
N ALA A 10 -1.72 -21.17 37.71
CA ALA A 10 -2.49 -20.20 36.98
C ALA A 10 -2.05 -20.15 35.51
N ARG A 11 -2.88 -20.63 34.64
CA ARG A 11 -2.79 -20.35 33.19
C ARG A 11 -3.14 -18.90 32.95
N ARG A 12 -2.16 -18.06 32.69
CA ARG A 12 -2.38 -16.70 32.16
C ARG A 12 -2.88 -16.83 30.71
N ARG A 13 -4.18 -16.67 30.51
CA ARG A 13 -4.77 -16.37 29.21
C ARG A 13 -4.47 -14.90 28.93
N PHE A 14 -3.69 -14.62 27.89
CA PHE A 14 -3.63 -13.32 27.29
C PHE A 14 -4.95 -13.12 26.52
N VAL A 15 -5.86 -12.38 27.14
CA VAL A 15 -7.04 -11.86 26.46
C VAL A 15 -6.61 -10.54 25.88
N GLN A 16 -6.53 -10.49 24.55
CA GLN A 16 -6.38 -9.25 23.82
C GLN A 16 -7.69 -8.48 23.92
N LEU A 17 -7.68 -7.44 24.73
CA LEU A 17 -8.83 -6.56 24.96
C LEU A 17 -8.97 -5.64 23.76
N VAL A 18 -9.93 -5.93 22.87
CA VAL A 18 -10.37 -4.98 21.85
C VAL A 18 -11.33 -4.02 22.56
N LEU A 19 -10.86 -2.83 22.91
CA LEU A 19 -11.71 -1.76 23.43
C LEU A 19 -12.48 -1.14 22.26
N ALA A 20 -13.75 -1.51 22.11
CA ALA A 20 -14.69 -0.77 21.29
C ALA A 20 -15.22 0.40 22.11
N CYS A 21 -14.72 1.60 21.88
CA CYS A 21 -15.34 2.83 22.37
C CYS A 21 -16.57 3.16 21.52
N ALA A 22 -17.76 2.79 22.02
CA ALA A 22 -19.02 3.30 21.49
C ALA A 22 -19.21 4.74 21.99
N VAL A 23 -19.08 5.72 21.12
CA VAL A 23 -19.48 7.10 21.40
C VAL A 23 -20.97 7.22 21.14
N PHE A 24 -21.74 7.38 22.22
CA PHE A 24 -23.16 7.79 22.14
C PHE A 24 -23.22 9.26 21.74
N LEU A 25 -23.82 9.56 20.60
CA LEU A 25 -24.29 10.90 20.27
C LEU A 25 -25.82 10.96 20.41
N PRO A 26 -26.37 12.06 20.92
CA PRO A 26 -27.82 12.17 21.09
C PRO A 26 -28.53 12.37 19.75
N SER A 27 -29.63 11.65 19.59
CA SER A 27 -30.55 11.75 18.46
C SER A 27 -31.25 13.11 18.41
N THR A 28 -30.96 13.88 17.37
CA THR A 28 -31.87 14.94 16.91
C THR A 28 -32.50 14.49 15.59
N SER A 29 -33.81 14.35 15.61
CA SER A 29 -34.67 14.05 14.49
C SER A 29 -34.65 15.21 13.49
N CYS A 30 -34.28 14.92 12.22
CA CYS A 30 -34.67 15.73 11.08
C CYS A 30 -35.33 14.85 10.05
N GLN A 31 -36.58 15.23 9.74
CA GLN A 31 -37.44 14.62 8.75
C GLN A 31 -36.92 14.83 7.33
N GLY A 32 -37.07 13.81 6.54
CA GLY A 32 -37.26 13.69 5.12
C GLY A 32 -36.66 14.76 4.20
N ARG A 33 -35.72 14.35 3.37
CA ARG A 33 -35.60 14.80 1.98
C ARG A 33 -35.03 13.68 1.11
N ASP A 34 -35.60 13.63 -0.07
CA ASP A 34 -35.52 12.67 -1.15
C ASP A 34 -34.15 12.05 -1.45
N ALA A 35 -34.16 10.75 -1.75
CA ALA A 35 -33.08 10.01 -2.37
C ALA A 35 -32.76 10.59 -3.75
N ALA A 36 -31.79 11.50 -3.84
CA ALA A 36 -31.22 11.96 -5.09
C ALA A 36 -30.00 11.08 -5.44
N ARG A 37 -30.03 10.55 -6.65
CA ARG A 37 -29.01 9.81 -7.36
C ARG A 37 -27.60 10.33 -7.06
N VAL A 38 -26.75 9.51 -6.44
CA VAL A 38 -25.30 9.72 -6.47
C VAL A 38 -24.78 9.08 -7.76
N SER A 39 -24.81 9.85 -8.83
CA SER A 39 -24.10 9.57 -10.06
C SER A 39 -23.07 10.68 -10.27
N GLY A 40 -21.79 10.32 -10.21
CA GLY A 40 -20.71 11.22 -10.60
C GLY A 40 -19.56 11.16 -9.60
N ALA A 41 -18.36 10.91 -10.12
CA ALA A 41 -17.14 11.31 -9.45
C ALA A 41 -17.25 12.80 -9.07
N PRO A 42 -16.68 13.27 -7.92
CA PRO A 42 -16.74 14.67 -7.55
C PRO A 42 -16.25 15.53 -8.73
N GLY A 43 -17.02 16.56 -9.06
CA GLY A 43 -16.74 17.40 -10.22
C GLY A 43 -15.40 18.11 -10.06
N ALA A 44 -14.70 18.28 -11.16
CA ALA A 44 -13.38 18.90 -11.31
C ALA A 44 -13.22 20.32 -10.71
N SER A 45 -14.25 20.89 -10.08
CA SER A 45 -14.26 22.25 -9.52
C SER A 45 -13.80 22.36 -8.05
N GLU A 46 -13.60 21.22 -7.33
CA GLU A 46 -13.12 21.23 -5.93
C GLU A 46 -11.59 21.07 -5.80
N TRP A 47 -10.87 20.94 -6.91
CA TRP A 47 -9.44 20.67 -6.97
C TRP A 47 -8.56 21.93 -7.01
N GLY A 48 -9.11 23.11 -6.72
CA GLY A 48 -8.40 24.37 -6.75
C GLY A 48 -7.26 24.43 -5.74
N GLU A 49 -6.02 24.62 -6.20
CA GLU A 49 -4.80 25.01 -5.48
C GLU A 49 -3.91 23.91 -4.86
N ALA A 50 -3.98 22.64 -5.29
CA ALA A 50 -3.40 21.56 -4.48
C ALA A 50 -2.08 21.05 -4.98
N PHE A 51 -1.30 21.36 -5.83
CA PHE A 51 0.06 20.89 -6.14
C PHE A 51 0.89 21.99 -6.80
N ASP A 52 1.61 22.76 -6.00
CA ASP A 52 2.51 23.81 -6.49
C ASP A 52 3.97 23.33 -6.67
N ASP A 53 4.19 22.01 -6.61
CA ASP A 53 5.51 21.40 -6.81
C ASP A 53 5.84 21.07 -8.26
N GLY A 54 4.92 21.35 -9.18
CA GLY A 54 5.06 21.10 -10.61
C GLY A 54 4.99 19.61 -11.01
N ILE A 55 4.69 18.70 -10.06
CA ILE A 55 4.55 17.27 -10.32
C ILE A 55 3.12 16.97 -10.81
N PRO A 56 2.95 16.24 -11.93
CA PRO A 56 1.64 15.91 -12.47
C PRO A 56 0.77 15.13 -11.49
N VAL A 57 -0.49 15.52 -11.35
CA VAL A 57 -1.50 14.77 -10.63
C VAL A 57 -2.47 14.14 -11.61
N SER A 58 -2.72 12.87 -11.43
CA SER A 58 -3.72 12.11 -12.16
C SER A 58 -4.82 11.65 -11.20
N THR A 59 -5.93 11.25 -11.75
CA THR A 59 -7.00 10.56 -11.03
C THR A 59 -7.38 9.29 -11.80
N TYR A 60 -8.47 8.66 -11.43
CA TYR A 60 -8.89 7.40 -12.00
C TYR A 60 -10.32 7.44 -12.55
N LYS A 61 -10.61 6.48 -13.42
CA LYS A 61 -11.96 6.12 -13.85
C LYS A 61 -12.19 4.63 -13.55
N VAL A 62 -13.22 4.31 -12.79
CA VAL A 62 -13.58 2.91 -12.53
C VAL A 62 -14.19 2.32 -13.80
N LEU A 63 -13.58 1.26 -14.31
CA LEU A 63 -14.08 0.47 -15.44
C LEU A 63 -14.97 -0.67 -14.94
N LYS A 64 -14.55 -1.36 -13.87
CA LYS A 64 -15.28 -2.50 -13.31
C LYS A 64 -15.03 -2.61 -11.80
N ARG A 65 -16.08 -2.95 -11.05
CA ARG A 65 -16.02 -3.34 -9.65
C ARG A 65 -15.97 -4.84 -9.57
N LEU A 66 -15.06 -5.38 -8.80
CA LEU A 66 -14.78 -6.81 -8.68
C LEU A 66 -14.97 -7.23 -7.24
N ASP A 67 -15.60 -8.36 -7.00
CA ASP A 67 -15.67 -8.92 -5.66
C ASP A 67 -14.27 -9.29 -5.16
N HIS A 68 -13.95 -8.93 -3.93
CA HIS A 68 -12.68 -9.26 -3.30
C HIS A 68 -12.91 -9.89 -1.91
N ASP A 69 -11.97 -10.72 -1.46
CA ASP A 69 -12.07 -11.38 -0.17
C ASP A 69 -11.81 -10.41 0.98
N SER A 70 -12.89 -9.96 1.62
CA SER A 70 -12.83 -9.03 2.76
C SER A 70 -12.11 -9.57 4.01
N THR A 71 -11.55 -10.78 3.97
CA THR A 71 -10.64 -11.30 5.00
C THR A 71 -9.18 -11.12 4.60
N ALA A 72 -8.90 -10.71 3.38
CA ALA A 72 -7.56 -10.44 2.90
C ALA A 72 -7.00 -9.14 3.49
N PHE A 73 -5.93 -9.24 4.24
CA PHE A 73 -5.10 -8.10 4.61
C PHE A 73 -4.02 -7.93 3.55
N THR A 74 -4.41 -7.35 2.41
CA THR A 74 -3.59 -7.27 1.19
C THR A 74 -2.30 -6.51 1.42
N GLN A 75 -1.16 -7.13 1.07
CA GLN A 75 0.17 -6.57 1.23
C GLN A 75 1.01 -6.62 -0.06
N GLY A 76 0.58 -7.37 -1.04
CA GLY A 76 1.17 -7.40 -2.37
C GLY A 76 0.18 -7.97 -3.37
N LEU A 77 0.17 -7.47 -4.60
CA LEU A 77 -0.75 -7.88 -5.64
C LEU A 77 -0.05 -7.76 -7.00
N GLU A 78 -0.08 -8.80 -7.82
CA GLU A 78 0.53 -8.80 -9.16
C GLU A 78 -0.19 -9.77 -10.09
N PHE A 79 -0.17 -9.53 -11.40
CA PHE A 79 -0.62 -10.50 -12.38
C PHE A 79 0.46 -11.53 -12.70
N ASP A 80 0.11 -12.81 -12.74
CA ASP A 80 0.98 -13.84 -13.32
C ASP A 80 0.90 -13.87 -14.86
N ALA A 81 1.78 -14.66 -15.47
CA ALA A 81 1.84 -14.78 -16.93
C ALA A 81 0.56 -15.38 -17.56
N ASN A 82 -0.28 -16.06 -16.76
CA ASN A 82 -1.56 -16.61 -17.18
C ASN A 82 -2.71 -15.59 -17.01
N GLY A 83 -2.40 -14.37 -16.55
CA GLY A 83 -3.37 -13.33 -16.28
C GLY A 83 -4.17 -13.52 -15.01
N LEU A 84 -3.75 -14.42 -14.10
CA LEU A 84 -4.34 -14.58 -12.79
C LEU A 84 -3.68 -13.62 -11.79
N LEU A 85 -4.42 -13.20 -10.77
CA LEU A 85 -3.89 -12.40 -9.68
C LEU A 85 -3.17 -13.29 -8.67
N VAL A 86 -1.94 -12.90 -8.31
CA VAL A 86 -1.19 -13.45 -7.20
C VAL A 86 -1.19 -12.41 -6.10
N GLU A 87 -1.64 -12.80 -4.90
CA GLU A 87 -1.81 -11.90 -3.77
C GLU A 87 -1.07 -12.41 -2.54
N GLY A 88 -0.31 -11.52 -1.90
CA GLY A 88 0.27 -11.70 -0.58
C GLY A 88 -0.58 -11.04 0.48
N THR A 89 -0.94 -11.79 1.54
CA THR A 89 -1.70 -11.22 2.66
C THR A 89 -0.90 -11.22 3.94
N GLY A 90 -1.15 -10.22 4.80
CA GLY A 90 -0.57 -10.06 6.12
C GLY A 90 -1.32 -10.79 7.23
N LEU A 91 -0.99 -10.45 8.48
CA LEU A 91 -1.47 -10.93 9.77
C LEU A 91 -0.80 -12.22 10.25
N TYR A 92 -0.26 -12.16 11.48
CA TYR A 92 0.34 -13.33 12.14
C TYR A 92 -0.65 -14.49 12.25
N GLY A 93 -0.24 -15.66 11.81
CA GLY A 93 -1.06 -16.88 11.82
C GLY A 93 -2.08 -16.98 10.68
N GLN A 94 -2.26 -15.92 9.88
CA GLN A 94 -3.23 -15.87 8.79
C GLN A 94 -2.60 -15.54 7.43
N SER A 95 -1.36 -15.06 7.39
CA SER A 95 -0.65 -14.67 6.18
C SER A 95 -0.56 -15.80 5.16
N GLN A 96 -0.86 -15.48 3.91
CA GLN A 96 -0.92 -16.42 2.80
C GLN A 96 -0.33 -15.82 1.53
N LEU A 97 0.17 -16.69 0.67
CA LEU A 97 0.33 -16.46 -0.76
C LEU A 97 -0.88 -17.08 -1.44
N ARG A 98 -1.57 -16.35 -2.33
CA ARG A 98 -2.81 -16.78 -2.98
C ARG A 98 -2.78 -16.50 -4.48
N ARG A 99 -3.53 -17.31 -5.24
CA ARG A 99 -3.83 -17.05 -6.65
C ARG A 99 -5.35 -17.00 -6.81
N ALA A 100 -5.84 -15.99 -7.53
CA ALA A 100 -7.27 -15.75 -7.73
C ALA A 100 -7.59 -15.36 -9.18
N SER A 101 -8.88 -15.46 -9.54
CA SER A 101 -9.36 -14.96 -10.83
C SER A 101 -9.36 -13.43 -10.88
N PRO A 102 -8.88 -12.79 -11.96
CA PRO A 102 -8.96 -11.35 -12.11
C PRO A 102 -10.38 -10.82 -12.31
N ASP A 103 -11.31 -11.67 -12.75
CA ASP A 103 -12.72 -11.32 -12.93
C ASP A 103 -13.53 -11.37 -11.64
N ASP A 104 -13.04 -12.12 -10.65
CA ASP A 104 -13.61 -12.28 -9.33
C ASP A 104 -12.49 -12.65 -8.34
N PRO A 105 -11.73 -11.65 -7.84
CA PRO A 105 -10.63 -11.87 -6.90
C PRO A 105 -11.03 -12.54 -5.58
N SER A 106 -12.32 -12.62 -5.25
CA SER A 106 -12.81 -13.40 -4.11
C SER A 106 -12.68 -14.91 -4.31
N LYS A 107 -12.58 -15.36 -5.56
CA LYS A 107 -12.43 -16.79 -5.93
C LYS A 107 -10.97 -17.21 -5.91
N VAL A 108 -10.50 -17.60 -4.73
CA VAL A 108 -9.16 -18.13 -4.54
C VAL A 108 -9.04 -19.51 -5.15
N ILE A 109 -8.18 -19.66 -6.17
CA ILE A 109 -7.92 -20.89 -6.91
C ILE A 109 -6.86 -21.74 -6.20
N GLN A 110 -5.82 -21.08 -5.66
CA GLN A 110 -4.69 -21.71 -4.98
C GLN A 110 -4.26 -20.85 -3.80
N LYS A 111 -3.82 -21.47 -2.71
CA LYS A 111 -3.28 -20.75 -1.55
C LYS A 111 -2.22 -21.54 -0.81
N LYS A 112 -1.30 -20.81 -0.18
CA LYS A 112 -0.22 -21.33 0.63
C LYS A 112 -0.06 -20.47 1.88
N ALA A 113 -0.21 -21.07 3.07
CA ALA A 113 0.13 -20.40 4.32
C ALA A 113 1.66 -20.27 4.46
N ILE A 114 2.14 -19.12 4.92
CA ILE A 114 3.59 -18.85 5.05
C ILE A 114 4.17 -19.24 6.42
N GLY A 115 3.32 -19.57 7.37
CA GLY A 115 3.70 -19.97 8.73
C GLY A 115 3.29 -18.94 9.79
N LYS A 116 2.84 -19.43 10.95
CA LYS A 116 2.17 -18.61 11.97
C LYS A 116 3.01 -17.48 12.57
N LYS A 117 4.33 -17.60 12.54
CA LYS A 117 5.26 -16.61 13.12
C LYS A 117 5.65 -15.49 12.14
N TYR A 118 5.17 -15.54 10.91
CA TYR A 118 5.51 -14.57 9.88
C TYR A 118 4.30 -13.69 9.56
N PHE A 119 4.59 -12.41 9.41
CA PHE A 119 3.64 -11.47 8.83
C PHE A 119 4.04 -11.28 7.36
N GLY A 120 3.20 -11.77 6.41
CA GLY A 120 3.47 -11.66 4.98
C GLY A 120 3.29 -10.23 4.50
N GLU A 121 4.17 -9.83 3.60
CA GLU A 121 4.23 -8.50 3.02
C GLU A 121 4.25 -8.58 1.49
N GLY A 122 4.75 -7.53 0.82
CA GLY A 122 4.82 -7.40 -0.63
C GLY A 122 5.40 -8.62 -1.33
N LEU A 123 4.95 -8.85 -2.53
CA LEU A 123 5.43 -9.94 -3.37
C LEU A 123 5.70 -9.46 -4.79
N THR A 124 6.49 -10.23 -5.53
CA THR A 124 6.59 -10.09 -6.98
C THR A 124 6.93 -11.43 -7.65
N ILE A 125 6.63 -11.51 -8.94
CA ILE A 125 6.92 -12.67 -9.78
C ILE A 125 8.12 -12.33 -10.65
N VAL A 126 9.17 -13.16 -10.54
CA VAL A 126 10.38 -13.03 -11.34
C VAL A 126 10.87 -14.39 -11.79
N ASP A 127 11.10 -14.56 -13.09
CA ASP A 127 11.42 -15.85 -13.72
C ASP A 127 10.38 -16.93 -13.35
N GLU A 128 10.81 -18.05 -12.76
CA GLU A 128 9.96 -19.14 -12.25
C GLU A 128 9.60 -19.01 -10.77
N TYR A 129 9.80 -17.86 -10.16
CA TYR A 129 9.63 -17.71 -8.73
C TYR A 129 8.60 -16.63 -8.39
N VAL A 130 7.89 -16.84 -7.27
CA VAL A 130 7.27 -15.77 -6.49
C VAL A 130 8.18 -15.49 -5.30
N VAL A 131 8.55 -14.24 -5.13
CA VAL A 131 9.28 -13.75 -3.95
C VAL A 131 8.31 -12.99 -3.08
N GLN A 132 8.22 -13.33 -1.79
CA GLN A 132 7.36 -12.65 -0.82
C GLN A 132 8.16 -12.22 0.39
N LEU A 133 8.05 -10.94 0.76
CA LEU A 133 8.68 -10.39 1.96
C LEU A 133 7.91 -10.74 3.23
N THR A 134 8.58 -10.57 4.37
CA THR A 134 7.95 -10.54 5.70
C THR A 134 8.29 -9.22 6.40
N TRP A 135 7.41 -8.78 7.27
CA TRP A 135 7.55 -7.51 7.98
C TRP A 135 8.76 -7.46 8.91
N LYS A 136 8.54 -7.64 10.22
CA LYS A 136 9.60 -7.54 11.27
C LYS A 136 10.54 -8.73 11.30
N GLU A 137 10.15 -9.84 10.67
CA GLU A 137 11.00 -11.03 10.56
C GLU A 137 12.15 -10.86 9.57
N ARG A 138 12.10 -9.82 8.70
CA ARG A 138 13.20 -9.43 7.80
C ARG A 138 13.67 -10.57 6.93
N LYS A 139 12.72 -11.37 6.44
CA LYS A 139 12.96 -12.56 5.64
C LYS A 139 12.11 -12.54 4.38
N ALA A 140 12.71 -12.91 3.25
CA ALA A 140 12.00 -13.15 2.01
C ALA A 140 11.89 -14.66 1.78
N PHE A 141 10.73 -15.09 1.30
CA PHE A 141 10.50 -16.47 0.87
C PHE A 141 10.47 -16.53 -0.64
N VAL A 142 11.06 -17.59 -1.19
CA VAL A 142 11.10 -17.88 -2.61
C VAL A 142 10.26 -19.13 -2.85
N TYR A 143 9.27 -19.02 -3.69
CA TYR A 143 8.37 -20.10 -4.07
C TYR A 143 8.45 -20.37 -5.56
N ASP A 144 8.21 -21.60 -5.93
CA ASP A 144 7.89 -21.96 -7.32
C ASP A 144 6.58 -21.28 -7.72
N LYS A 145 6.58 -20.58 -8.84
CA LYS A 145 5.43 -19.73 -9.22
C LYS A 145 4.15 -20.51 -9.52
N GLU A 146 4.28 -21.77 -9.99
CA GLU A 146 3.11 -22.59 -10.36
C GLU A 146 2.53 -23.31 -9.14
N SER A 147 3.38 -24.00 -8.39
CA SER A 147 2.94 -24.88 -7.30
C SER A 147 2.88 -24.20 -5.94
N PHE A 148 3.46 -23.01 -5.79
CA PHE A 148 3.74 -22.35 -4.51
C PHE A 148 4.56 -23.22 -3.55
N ALA A 149 5.31 -24.22 -4.07
CA ALA A 149 6.27 -24.98 -3.30
C ALA A 149 7.45 -24.07 -2.92
N ARG A 150 7.79 -24.05 -1.63
CA ARG A 150 8.89 -23.21 -1.15
C ARG A 150 10.22 -23.74 -1.66
N LYS A 151 11.00 -22.93 -2.36
CA LYS A 151 12.33 -23.25 -2.89
C LYS A 151 13.45 -22.75 -2.00
N GLY A 152 13.22 -21.66 -1.25
CA GLY A 152 14.24 -21.10 -0.39
C GLY A 152 13.78 -19.86 0.37
N SER A 153 14.76 -19.16 0.90
CA SER A 153 14.58 -17.87 1.58
C SER A 153 15.90 -17.14 1.67
N PHE A 154 15.84 -15.83 1.86
CA PHE A 154 17.00 -14.99 2.20
C PHE A 154 16.59 -13.95 3.26
N SER A 155 17.56 -13.31 3.89
CA SER A 155 17.34 -12.36 4.96
C SER A 155 17.87 -10.98 4.58
N PHE A 156 17.31 -9.93 5.19
CA PHE A 156 17.71 -8.54 4.99
C PHE A 156 17.60 -7.75 6.30
N PRO A 157 18.28 -6.58 6.47
CA PRO A 157 18.45 -5.98 7.79
C PRO A 157 17.30 -5.04 8.24
N TYR A 158 16.31 -4.76 7.40
CA TYR A 158 15.20 -3.83 7.67
C TYR A 158 13.83 -4.53 7.59
N GLN A 159 12.76 -3.80 7.79
CA GLN A 159 11.39 -4.31 7.61
C GLN A 159 11.11 -4.51 6.11
N GLY A 160 10.42 -5.60 5.75
CA GLY A 160 9.89 -5.75 4.41
C GLY A 160 8.51 -5.12 4.33
N TRP A 161 8.25 -4.33 3.28
CA TRP A 161 6.96 -3.75 2.96
C TRP A 161 6.55 -4.14 1.53
N GLY A 162 6.65 -3.25 0.55
CA GLY A 162 6.34 -3.55 -0.84
C GLY A 162 7.49 -4.24 -1.58
N LEU A 163 7.16 -4.92 -2.67
CA LEU A 163 8.13 -5.56 -3.55
C LEU A 163 7.60 -5.56 -4.97
N ALA A 164 8.41 -5.14 -5.93
CA ALA A 164 8.09 -5.23 -7.36
C ALA A 164 9.29 -5.72 -8.16
N ARG A 165 9.03 -6.22 -9.38
CA ARG A 165 10.09 -6.56 -10.33
C ARG A 165 10.78 -5.29 -10.82
N HIS A 166 12.11 -5.32 -10.87
CA HIS A 166 12.94 -4.27 -11.42
C HIS A 166 13.90 -4.85 -12.45
N LYS A 167 13.89 -4.29 -13.67
CA LYS A 167 14.64 -4.87 -14.82
C LYS A 167 14.24 -6.33 -15.05
N GLU A 168 15.09 -7.09 -15.75
CA GLU A 168 14.78 -8.45 -16.16
C GLU A 168 14.75 -9.45 -14.99
N LYS A 169 15.76 -9.38 -14.09
CA LYS A 169 15.94 -10.34 -12.98
C LYS A 169 16.11 -9.67 -11.61
N GLY A 170 15.98 -8.37 -11.57
CA GLY A 170 16.13 -7.58 -10.36
C GLY A 170 14.81 -7.38 -9.62
N LEU A 171 14.93 -6.92 -8.38
CA LEU A 171 13.80 -6.53 -7.53
C LEU A 171 13.98 -5.10 -7.05
N VAL A 172 12.88 -4.44 -6.73
CA VAL A 172 12.85 -3.21 -5.96
C VAL A 172 11.90 -3.38 -4.79
N SER A 173 12.34 -2.96 -3.59
CA SER A 173 11.51 -3.06 -2.38
C SER A 173 11.41 -1.74 -1.64
N SER A 174 10.36 -1.60 -0.85
CA SER A 174 10.16 -0.56 0.15
C SER A 174 10.31 -1.14 1.57
N ASP A 175 10.53 -0.26 2.55
CA ASP A 175 10.71 -0.63 3.96
C ASP A 175 9.90 0.26 4.93
N GLY A 176 8.90 0.99 4.39
CA GLY A 176 8.08 1.94 5.15
C GLY A 176 8.74 3.29 5.36
N SER A 177 9.81 3.59 4.63
CA SER A 177 10.42 4.91 4.52
C SER A 177 10.26 5.49 3.12
N ASN A 178 10.92 6.61 2.84
CA ASN A 178 11.00 7.22 1.50
C ASN A 178 12.07 6.56 0.60
N VAL A 179 12.59 5.38 0.96
CA VAL A 179 13.72 4.74 0.28
C VAL A 179 13.25 3.54 -0.53
N LEU A 180 13.66 3.49 -1.80
CA LEU A 180 13.60 2.29 -2.64
C LEU A 180 14.93 1.55 -2.57
N ARG A 181 14.88 0.22 -2.42
CA ARG A 181 16.04 -0.68 -2.34
C ARG A 181 16.07 -1.60 -3.52
N PHE A 182 17.21 -1.67 -4.20
CA PHE A 182 17.39 -2.39 -5.46
C PHE A 182 18.22 -3.64 -5.23
N TRP A 183 17.77 -4.76 -5.80
CA TRP A 183 18.33 -6.08 -5.61
C TRP A 183 18.64 -6.72 -6.95
N GLU A 184 19.73 -7.43 -7.01
CA GLU A 184 20.11 -8.23 -8.18
C GLU A 184 20.12 -9.72 -7.83
N ARG A 185 19.78 -10.54 -8.82
CA ARG A 185 19.84 -11.99 -8.71
C ARG A 185 21.30 -12.42 -8.55
N VAL A 186 21.60 -13.18 -7.52
CA VAL A 186 22.91 -13.80 -7.38
C VAL A 186 23.02 -14.93 -8.39
N PRO A 187 24.07 -14.95 -9.26
CA PRO A 187 24.27 -16.02 -10.22
C PRO A 187 24.38 -17.39 -9.55
N ASP A 188 23.81 -18.41 -10.19
CA ASP A 188 23.78 -19.77 -9.61
C ASP A 188 25.18 -20.41 -9.47
N ASP A 189 26.17 -19.92 -10.21
CA ASP A 189 27.58 -20.32 -10.13
C ASP A 189 28.41 -19.52 -9.11
N ALA A 190 27.84 -18.44 -8.56
CA ALA A 190 28.47 -17.63 -7.51
C ALA A 190 28.34 -18.32 -6.13
N SER A 191 28.63 -19.62 -6.03
CA SER A 191 28.75 -20.28 -4.74
C SER A 191 29.95 -19.69 -3.99
N ASP A 192 29.69 -18.92 -2.93
CA ASP A 192 30.74 -18.52 -1.98
C ASP A 192 31.32 -19.82 -1.36
N PRO A 193 32.57 -20.18 -1.68
CA PRO A 193 33.19 -21.42 -1.19
C PRO A 193 33.40 -21.42 0.32
N ASP A 194 33.36 -20.24 0.98
CA ASP A 194 33.68 -20.11 2.40
C ASP A 194 32.48 -20.28 3.33
N THR A 195 31.25 -20.02 2.89
CA THR A 195 30.08 -20.03 3.79
C THR A 195 29.20 -21.26 3.67
N GLY A 196 29.21 -21.97 2.56
CA GLY A 196 28.38 -23.18 2.33
C GLY A 196 26.87 -23.01 2.62
N LYS A 197 26.41 -21.77 2.90
CA LYS A 197 25.05 -21.49 3.29
C LYS A 197 24.19 -21.20 2.07
N SER A 198 23.21 -22.03 1.86
CA SER A 198 22.24 -21.93 0.74
C SER A 198 21.29 -20.71 0.83
N GLU A 199 21.37 -19.88 1.88
CA GLU A 199 20.49 -18.74 2.08
C GLU A 199 20.89 -17.51 1.25
N ASP A 200 22.16 -17.34 0.89
CA ASP A 200 22.70 -16.15 0.22
C ASP A 200 22.66 -16.19 -1.32
N LYS A 201 22.09 -17.24 -1.89
CA LYS A 201 22.11 -17.48 -3.35
C LYS A 201 20.95 -16.88 -4.14
N TRP A 202 20.05 -16.12 -3.53
CA TRP A 202 18.84 -15.66 -4.21
C TRP A 202 18.99 -14.25 -4.77
N TRP A 203 18.83 -13.25 -3.94
CA TRP A 203 18.96 -11.84 -4.29
C TRP A 203 19.81 -11.14 -3.26
N LYS A 204 20.61 -10.18 -3.73
CA LYS A 204 21.44 -9.31 -2.89
C LYS A 204 21.12 -7.87 -3.21
N GLU A 205 20.92 -7.04 -2.17
CA GLU A 205 20.80 -5.59 -2.33
C GLU A 205 22.09 -5.02 -2.89
N THR A 206 21.97 -4.23 -3.96
CA THR A 206 23.12 -3.60 -4.63
C THR A 206 23.15 -2.10 -4.44
N SER A 207 21.98 -1.48 -4.20
CA SER A 207 21.88 -0.04 -3.95
C SER A 207 20.56 0.32 -3.30
N SER A 208 20.50 1.55 -2.75
CA SER A 208 19.26 2.16 -2.29
C SER A 208 19.22 3.63 -2.71
N LYS A 209 18.02 4.16 -2.91
CA LYS A 209 17.82 5.56 -3.28
C LYS A 209 16.63 6.13 -2.56
N ALA A 210 16.81 7.29 -1.93
CA ALA A 210 15.70 8.07 -1.41
C ALA A 210 14.90 8.69 -2.56
N LEU A 211 13.61 8.84 -2.34
CA LEU A 211 12.70 9.50 -3.25
C LEU A 211 13.12 10.96 -3.49
N GLN A 212 13.09 11.39 -4.74
CA GLN A 212 13.57 12.71 -5.15
C GLN A 212 12.56 13.47 -6.00
N MET A 213 12.60 14.80 -5.89
CA MET A 213 11.98 15.71 -6.85
C MET A 213 12.76 15.71 -8.17
N PRO A 214 12.13 16.20 -9.28
CA PRO A 214 12.83 16.35 -10.55
C PRO A 214 14.08 17.25 -10.49
N ASP A 215 14.16 18.15 -9.53
CA ASP A 215 15.33 19.01 -9.29
C ASP A 215 16.42 18.37 -8.40
N GLY A 216 16.25 17.10 -8.03
CA GLY A 216 17.20 16.31 -7.25
C GLY A 216 17.09 16.46 -5.74
N ARG A 217 16.16 17.28 -5.23
CA ARG A 217 15.92 17.38 -3.77
C ARG A 217 15.25 16.11 -3.25
N GLU A 218 15.73 15.60 -2.11
CA GLU A 218 15.12 14.47 -1.44
C GLU A 218 13.75 14.81 -0.86
N VAL A 219 12.81 13.86 -0.97
CA VAL A 219 11.43 13.97 -0.46
C VAL A 219 11.24 12.96 0.66
N SER A 220 11.28 13.44 1.90
CA SER A 220 11.01 12.63 3.09
C SER A 220 9.61 12.87 3.66
N GLN A 221 8.97 13.98 3.31
CA GLN A 221 7.65 14.36 3.78
C GLN A 221 6.80 14.90 2.62
N VAL A 222 5.48 14.84 2.79
CA VAL A 222 4.49 15.46 1.90
C VAL A 222 3.56 16.35 2.71
N LEU A 223 3.05 17.42 2.08
CA LEU A 223 1.91 18.15 2.59
C LEU A 223 0.64 17.33 2.30
N TRP A 224 -0.16 17.15 3.30
CA TRP A 224 -1.41 16.43 3.19
C TRP A 224 -2.55 17.27 3.75
N ARG A 225 -3.64 17.40 2.97
CA ARG A 225 -4.83 18.15 3.39
C ARG A 225 -5.85 17.18 3.95
N THR A 226 -6.23 17.40 5.22
CA THR A 226 -7.25 16.59 5.89
C THR A 226 -8.64 16.88 5.31
N PRO A 227 -9.64 16.01 5.56
CA PRO A 227 -11.03 16.27 5.17
C PRO A 227 -11.60 17.55 5.77
N GLU A 228 -11.08 17.98 6.92
CA GLU A 228 -11.47 19.22 7.62
C GLU A 228 -10.77 20.46 7.02
N GLY A 229 -9.96 20.27 5.97
CA GLY A 229 -9.25 21.34 5.26
C GLY A 229 -7.94 21.79 5.88
N GLN A 230 -7.47 21.13 6.95
CA GLN A 230 -6.17 21.43 7.55
C GLN A 230 -5.04 20.85 6.68
N THR A 231 -3.94 21.58 6.54
CA THR A 231 -2.73 21.08 5.88
C THR A 231 -1.72 20.67 6.94
N VAL A 232 -1.25 19.43 6.86
CA VAL A 232 -0.30 18.84 7.80
C VAL A 232 0.83 18.15 7.03
N ARG A 233 1.94 17.90 7.71
CA ARG A 233 3.04 17.10 7.15
C ARG A 233 2.86 15.64 7.48
N LEU A 234 3.11 14.79 6.49
CA LEU A 234 3.21 13.34 6.66
C LEU A 234 4.57 12.87 6.19
N ASP A 235 5.19 11.97 6.95
CA ASP A 235 6.36 11.24 6.47
C ASP A 235 5.98 10.40 5.26
N VAL A 236 6.86 10.39 4.27
CA VAL A 236 6.72 9.49 3.12
C VAL A 236 6.99 8.07 3.59
N ARG A 237 5.98 7.22 3.47
CA ARG A 237 6.06 5.79 3.77
C ARG A 237 5.61 4.99 2.56
N LEU A 238 6.57 4.62 1.71
CA LEU A 238 6.31 3.78 0.56
C LEU A 238 5.92 2.38 1.04
N ASN A 239 4.78 1.87 0.54
CA ASN A 239 4.25 0.58 0.92
C ASN A 239 4.24 -0.37 -0.28
N GLU A 240 3.11 -0.93 -0.64
CA GLU A 240 3.01 -1.87 -1.74
C GLU A 240 3.49 -1.24 -3.06
N LEU A 241 4.18 -2.02 -3.87
CA LEU A 241 4.86 -1.61 -5.09
C LEU A 241 4.41 -2.44 -6.29
N GLU A 242 4.27 -1.77 -7.45
CA GLU A 242 4.05 -2.43 -8.73
C GLU A 242 4.91 -1.81 -9.85
N ASN A 243 5.37 -2.62 -10.80
CA ASN A 243 6.05 -2.14 -12.00
C ASN A 243 5.03 -1.86 -13.12
N VAL A 244 4.79 -0.60 -13.41
CA VAL A 244 3.85 -0.16 -14.44
C VAL A 244 4.60 0.53 -15.57
N GLY A 245 4.79 -0.18 -16.69
CA GLY A 245 5.41 0.40 -17.88
C GLY A 245 6.86 0.89 -17.67
N GLY A 246 7.59 0.30 -16.71
CA GLY A 246 8.96 0.70 -16.39
C GLY A 246 9.07 1.75 -15.28
N GLU A 247 7.96 2.27 -14.77
CA GLU A 247 7.90 3.04 -13.53
C GLU A 247 7.64 2.11 -12.34
N VAL A 248 8.05 2.52 -11.14
CA VAL A 248 7.59 1.93 -9.88
C VAL A 248 6.43 2.78 -9.37
N TRP A 249 5.27 2.16 -9.23
CA TRP A 249 4.13 2.76 -8.56
C TRP A 249 4.07 2.27 -7.14
N ALA A 250 3.87 3.16 -6.18
CA ALA A 250 3.87 2.82 -4.76
C ALA A 250 2.64 3.39 -4.05
N ASN A 251 1.96 2.56 -3.25
CA ASN A 251 1.00 3.08 -2.28
C ASN A 251 1.73 3.94 -1.24
N LEU A 252 1.27 5.16 -1.02
CA LEU A 252 1.78 6.05 0.02
C LEU A 252 0.98 5.85 1.31
N TRP A 253 1.51 5.05 2.22
CA TRP A 253 0.83 4.74 3.48
C TRP A 253 0.83 5.95 4.43
N PRO A 254 -0.27 6.25 5.16
CA PRO A 254 -1.58 5.59 5.16
C PRO A 254 -2.63 6.30 4.26
N THR A 255 -2.23 7.00 3.23
CA THR A 255 -3.08 7.84 2.37
C THR A 255 -3.82 7.03 1.29
N GLU A 256 -4.70 7.70 0.55
CA GLU A 256 -5.35 7.17 -0.65
C GLU A 256 -4.63 7.67 -1.92
N THR A 257 -3.30 7.74 -1.87
CA THR A 257 -2.46 8.24 -2.97
C THR A 257 -1.49 7.15 -3.42
N ILE A 258 -1.30 7.06 -4.73
CA ILE A 258 -0.22 6.29 -5.34
C ILE A 258 0.80 7.28 -5.88
N VAL A 259 2.09 7.08 -5.60
CA VAL A 259 3.18 7.83 -6.20
C VAL A 259 3.78 7.05 -7.37
N ARG A 260 3.98 7.74 -8.50
CA ARG A 260 4.68 7.22 -9.67
C ARG A 260 6.14 7.64 -9.59
N ILE A 261 7.04 6.70 -9.73
CA ILE A 261 8.47 6.88 -9.48
C ILE A 261 9.26 6.33 -10.67
N ASP A 262 10.24 7.08 -11.13
CA ASP A 262 11.20 6.57 -12.10
C ASP A 262 12.01 5.42 -11.49
N ALA A 263 11.94 4.24 -12.08
CA ALA A 263 12.51 3.02 -11.52
C ALA A 263 14.05 3.02 -11.43
N GLN A 264 14.74 3.95 -12.08
CA GLN A 264 16.21 4.01 -12.05
C GLN A 264 16.74 5.10 -11.13
N SER A 265 16.11 6.26 -11.15
CA SER A 265 16.56 7.45 -10.42
C SER A 265 15.89 7.66 -9.07
N ALA A 266 14.76 7.01 -8.81
CA ALA A 266 13.84 7.26 -7.70
C ALA A 266 13.25 8.70 -7.72
N VAL A 267 13.18 9.32 -8.91
CA VAL A 267 12.54 10.64 -9.09
C VAL A 267 11.03 10.47 -9.23
N ILE A 268 10.28 11.30 -8.53
CA ILE A 268 8.80 11.34 -8.65
C ILE A 268 8.42 11.77 -10.07
N LYS A 269 7.53 11.00 -10.70
CA LYS A 269 6.98 11.26 -12.03
C LYS A 269 5.54 11.79 -11.97
N GLY A 270 4.85 11.54 -10.87
CA GLY A 270 3.47 11.96 -10.70
C GLY A 270 2.82 11.39 -9.45
N TRP A 271 1.67 11.95 -9.11
CA TRP A 271 0.77 11.48 -8.08
C TRP A 271 -0.51 10.93 -8.72
N ILE A 272 -1.13 9.95 -8.10
CA ILE A 272 -2.45 9.47 -8.51
C ILE A 272 -3.35 9.52 -7.28
N ASP A 273 -4.39 10.33 -7.37
CA ASP A 273 -5.41 10.45 -6.34
C ASP A 273 -6.45 9.34 -6.48
N MET A 274 -6.53 8.49 -5.46
CA MET A 274 -7.43 7.35 -5.39
C MET A 274 -8.59 7.56 -4.41
N ARG A 275 -8.81 8.78 -3.91
CA ARG A 275 -9.88 9.08 -2.96
C ARG A 275 -11.24 8.68 -3.51
N GLY A 276 -12.09 8.12 -2.63
CA GLY A 276 -13.43 7.63 -2.93
C GLY A 276 -13.52 6.12 -3.11
N LEU A 277 -12.46 5.42 -3.54
CA LEU A 277 -12.48 3.95 -3.64
C LEU A 277 -12.66 3.29 -2.28
N ARG A 278 -11.95 3.80 -1.26
CA ARG A 278 -12.07 3.30 0.11
C ARG A 278 -13.47 3.53 0.68
N ASP A 279 -14.06 4.68 0.43
CA ASP A 279 -15.41 4.99 0.93
C ASP A 279 -16.46 4.04 0.33
N GLU A 280 -16.32 3.70 -0.95
CA GLU A 280 -17.18 2.72 -1.60
C GLU A 280 -17.01 1.31 -1.01
N ALA A 281 -15.75 0.89 -0.82
CA ALA A 281 -15.44 -0.38 -0.17
C ALA A 281 -15.95 -0.44 1.28
N LEU A 282 -15.81 0.67 2.04
CA LEU A 282 -16.30 0.80 3.41
C LEU A 282 -17.83 0.71 3.48
N ALA A 283 -18.54 1.40 2.59
CA ALA A 283 -20.00 1.35 2.54
C ALA A 283 -20.53 -0.09 2.36
N LEU A 284 -19.88 -0.87 1.47
CA LEU A 284 -20.22 -2.27 1.28
C LEU A 284 -19.85 -3.16 2.48
N ALA A 285 -18.68 -2.92 3.09
CA ALA A 285 -18.23 -3.65 4.27
C ALA A 285 -19.17 -3.43 5.48
N GLN A 286 -19.59 -2.18 5.72
CA GLN A 286 -20.49 -1.82 6.81
C GLN A 286 -21.85 -2.51 6.71
N GLN A 287 -22.39 -2.74 5.52
CA GLN A 287 -23.62 -3.53 5.33
C GLN A 287 -23.48 -4.96 5.85
N LYS A 288 -22.26 -5.47 5.95
CA LYS A 288 -21.92 -6.81 6.46
C LYS A 288 -21.33 -6.77 7.88
N GLY A 289 -21.39 -5.63 8.58
CA GLY A 289 -20.81 -5.44 9.91
C GLY A 289 -19.28 -5.55 9.94
N LYS A 290 -18.61 -5.25 8.80
CA LYS A 290 -17.15 -5.31 8.64
C LYS A 290 -16.53 -3.93 8.52
N GLN A 291 -15.24 -3.86 8.71
CA GLN A 291 -14.42 -2.67 8.50
C GLN A 291 -13.47 -2.88 7.31
N VAL A 292 -12.90 -1.79 6.82
CA VAL A 292 -11.82 -1.76 5.84
C VAL A 292 -10.66 -0.94 6.40
N ASP A 293 -9.45 -1.25 5.97
CA ASP A 293 -8.23 -0.52 6.31
C ASP A 293 -7.77 0.29 5.08
N VAL A 294 -6.50 0.61 4.96
CA VAL A 294 -5.93 1.48 3.93
C VAL A 294 -5.97 0.86 2.53
N LEU A 295 -5.93 1.74 1.52
CA LEU A 295 -5.58 1.40 0.14
C LEU A 295 -4.22 0.70 0.12
N ASN A 296 -4.15 -0.50 -0.44
CA ASN A 296 -2.91 -1.26 -0.61
C ASN A 296 -3.11 -2.42 -1.58
N GLY A 297 -2.27 -2.48 -2.60
CA GLY A 297 -2.36 -3.49 -3.66
C GLY A 297 -2.63 -2.88 -5.02
N ILE A 298 -1.65 -3.00 -5.92
CA ILE A 298 -1.67 -2.55 -7.30
C ILE A 298 -1.27 -3.75 -8.15
N ALA A 299 -2.05 -4.09 -9.17
CA ALA A 299 -1.65 -5.09 -10.16
C ALA A 299 -1.83 -4.52 -11.56
N TYR A 300 -0.80 -4.62 -12.38
CA TYR A 300 -0.79 -4.12 -13.75
C TYR A 300 -0.50 -5.22 -14.76
N ARG A 301 -1.31 -5.27 -15.81
CA ARG A 301 -1.07 -6.09 -16.99
C ARG A 301 -1.16 -5.20 -18.23
N ALA A 302 -0.07 -5.14 -18.98
CA ALA A 302 -0.04 -4.42 -20.24
C ALA A 302 -1.02 -5.03 -21.26
N ALA A 303 -1.46 -4.22 -22.22
CA ALA A 303 -2.23 -4.72 -23.35
C ALA A 303 -1.38 -5.71 -24.17
N SER A 304 -2.04 -6.75 -24.70
CA SER A 304 -1.48 -7.68 -25.69
C SER A 304 -2.45 -7.80 -26.86
N GLU A 305 -2.07 -8.58 -27.89
CA GLU A 305 -2.99 -8.87 -29.02
C GLU A 305 -4.27 -9.57 -28.55
N GLU A 306 -4.21 -10.34 -27.44
CA GLU A 306 -5.30 -11.17 -26.96
C GLU A 306 -6.09 -10.53 -25.79
N SER A 307 -5.55 -9.51 -25.15
CA SER A 307 -6.16 -8.92 -23.97
C SER A 307 -5.88 -7.42 -23.82
N PRO A 308 -6.90 -6.63 -23.39
CA PRO A 308 -6.70 -5.22 -23.09
C PRO A 308 -5.81 -5.04 -21.86
N GLN A 309 -5.23 -3.84 -21.74
CA GLN A 309 -4.59 -3.41 -20.49
C GLN A 309 -5.55 -3.57 -19.32
N MET A 310 -5.02 -3.98 -18.19
CA MET A 310 -5.77 -4.04 -16.95
C MET A 310 -4.94 -3.49 -15.79
N LEU A 311 -5.55 -2.62 -15.00
CA LEU A 311 -4.98 -2.07 -13.77
C LEU A 311 -5.99 -2.30 -12.65
N ILE A 312 -5.62 -3.13 -11.68
CA ILE A 312 -6.45 -3.45 -10.52
C ILE A 312 -5.84 -2.82 -9.28
N VAL A 313 -6.68 -2.15 -8.48
CA VAL A 313 -6.33 -1.65 -7.16
C VAL A 313 -7.32 -2.16 -6.11
N THR A 314 -6.84 -2.37 -4.89
CA THR A 314 -7.65 -2.80 -3.74
C THR A 314 -7.09 -2.25 -2.44
N GLY A 315 -7.53 -2.75 -1.30
CA GLY A 315 -7.03 -2.38 0.02
C GLY A 315 -7.17 -3.50 1.04
N LYS A 316 -6.61 -3.25 2.22
CA LYS A 316 -6.61 -4.19 3.34
C LYS A 316 -8.05 -4.38 3.84
N TRP A 317 -8.53 -5.64 3.83
CA TRP A 317 -9.90 -6.04 4.19
C TRP A 317 -11.01 -5.46 3.28
N TRP A 318 -10.64 -4.95 2.10
CA TRP A 318 -11.66 -4.44 1.20
C TRP A 318 -12.50 -5.58 0.60
N PRO A 319 -13.84 -5.46 0.56
CA PRO A 319 -14.70 -6.41 -0.13
C PRO A 319 -14.73 -6.20 -1.65
N LEU A 320 -14.03 -5.17 -2.15
CA LEU A 320 -13.94 -4.78 -3.55
C LEU A 320 -12.51 -4.63 -3.99
N ALA A 321 -12.24 -5.03 -5.23
CA ALA A 321 -11.14 -4.57 -6.04
C ALA A 321 -11.71 -3.79 -7.24
N PHE A 322 -10.93 -2.86 -7.78
CA PHE A 322 -11.37 -1.97 -8.84
C PHE A 322 -10.45 -2.12 -10.04
N ASN A 323 -11.02 -2.50 -11.19
CA ASN A 323 -10.33 -2.31 -12.47
C ASN A 323 -10.54 -0.87 -12.91
N ILE A 324 -9.44 -0.13 -13.10
CA ILE A 324 -9.45 1.31 -13.35
C ILE A 324 -8.61 1.69 -14.57
N ASP A 325 -8.92 2.85 -15.12
CA ASP A 325 -8.02 3.61 -16.02
C ASP A 325 -7.51 4.85 -15.30
N ILE A 326 -6.29 5.25 -15.60
CA ILE A 326 -5.73 6.51 -15.14
C ILE A 326 -6.09 7.63 -16.12
N VAL A 327 -6.62 8.71 -15.59
CA VAL A 327 -6.99 9.90 -16.37
C VAL A 327 -6.19 11.10 -15.86
N ALA A 328 -5.73 11.94 -16.78
CA ALA A 328 -5.06 13.19 -16.42
C ALA A 328 -6.03 14.10 -15.68
N SER A 329 -5.55 14.79 -14.65
CA SER A 329 -6.33 15.85 -14.00
C SER A 329 -6.52 17.04 -14.97
N LEU A 330 -7.72 17.55 -15.09
CA LEU A 330 -8.05 18.68 -15.97
C LEU A 330 -7.42 20.02 -15.53
N GLN A 331 -6.74 20.07 -14.40
CA GLN A 331 -6.20 21.31 -13.81
C GLN A 331 -4.91 21.85 -14.45
N GLN A 332 -4.22 21.11 -15.30
CA GLN A 332 -3.01 21.59 -15.96
C GLN A 332 -3.26 22.57 -17.13
N ALA A 333 -4.49 22.88 -17.46
CA ALA A 333 -4.81 23.72 -18.62
C ALA A 333 -4.96 25.25 -18.34
N SER A 334 -4.84 25.71 -17.09
CA SER A 334 -5.03 27.12 -16.76
C SER A 334 -4.19 27.59 -15.57
N SER A 335 -2.88 27.74 -15.73
CA SER A 335 -2.05 28.50 -14.78
C SER A 335 -1.39 29.68 -15.47
N THR A 336 -2.01 30.84 -15.34
CA THR A 336 -1.32 32.14 -15.32
C THR A 336 -1.06 32.47 -13.85
N PRO A 337 0.13 32.90 -13.43
CA PRO A 337 0.49 33.00 -12.01
C PRO A 337 -0.17 34.23 -11.38
N ALA A 338 -0.97 34.03 -10.34
CA ALA A 338 -1.38 35.09 -9.43
C ALA A 338 -0.73 34.89 -8.07
N SER A 339 0.20 35.77 -7.75
CA SER A 339 0.85 35.88 -6.45
C SER A 339 -0.14 36.27 -5.36
N LYS A 340 -0.26 35.50 -4.28
CA LYS A 340 -0.60 35.99 -2.93
C LYS A 340 -0.15 34.99 -1.87
N THR A 341 0.87 35.38 -1.13
CA THR A 341 1.27 34.82 0.15
C THR A 341 0.21 35.17 1.20
N THR A 342 -0.44 34.16 1.76
CA THR A 342 -1.19 34.29 3.02
C THR A 342 -0.41 33.59 4.13
N SER A 343 -0.16 34.35 5.22
CA SER A 343 0.48 33.91 6.43
C SER A 343 -0.37 32.83 7.15
N VAL A 344 0.25 31.73 7.50
CA VAL A 344 -0.37 30.66 8.30
C VAL A 344 -0.26 31.08 9.77
N GLU A 345 -1.39 31.38 10.40
CA GLU A 345 -1.48 31.59 11.84
C GLU A 345 -1.76 30.25 12.56
N ASP A 346 -1.21 30.16 13.77
CA ASP A 346 -1.19 29.02 14.68
C ASP A 346 -2.52 28.26 14.79
N THR A 347 -2.49 26.97 14.49
CA THR A 347 -3.62 26.06 14.79
C THR A 347 -3.15 24.92 15.67
N CYS A 348 -4.00 24.63 16.66
CA CYS A 348 -3.85 23.64 17.73
C CYS A 348 -3.39 22.26 17.24
N ALA A 349 -2.50 21.65 18.02
CA ALA A 349 -2.03 20.29 17.84
C ALA A 349 -3.17 19.28 17.78
N TRP A 350 -3.29 18.56 16.70
CA TRP A 350 -4.21 17.43 16.55
C TRP A 350 -3.51 16.16 17.07
N THR A 351 -4.15 15.50 18.03
CA THR A 351 -3.60 14.29 18.66
C THR A 351 -4.14 13.05 17.95
N GLY A 352 -3.35 12.47 17.05
CA GLY A 352 -3.38 11.07 16.61
C GLY A 352 -4.65 10.52 15.97
N PHE A 353 -4.50 9.78 14.88
CA PHE A 353 -5.50 8.83 14.38
C PHE A 353 -5.52 7.58 15.26
N PRO A 354 -6.69 6.95 15.49
CA PRO A 354 -6.75 5.64 16.14
C PRO A 354 -6.04 4.60 15.28
N GLU A 355 -5.37 3.62 15.92
CA GLU A 355 -4.74 2.48 15.22
C GLU A 355 -5.71 1.86 14.20
N GLY A 356 -5.27 1.69 12.93
CA GLY A 356 -6.07 1.13 11.86
C GLY A 356 -6.96 2.14 11.11
N ALA A 357 -6.90 3.44 11.42
CA ALA A 357 -7.59 4.45 10.64
C ALA A 357 -6.78 4.83 9.39
N SER A 358 -7.40 4.80 8.22
CA SER A 358 -6.85 5.43 7.03
C SER A 358 -6.91 6.94 7.18
N ALA A 359 -5.82 7.63 6.85
CA ALA A 359 -5.83 9.07 6.75
C ALA A 359 -6.70 9.48 5.55
N ARG A 360 -7.85 10.10 5.82
CA ARG A 360 -8.64 10.75 4.80
C ARG A 360 -8.01 12.10 4.48
N GLY A 361 -7.83 12.40 3.21
CA GLY A 361 -7.25 13.66 2.76
C GLY A 361 -6.44 13.49 1.48
N GLU A 362 -5.78 14.54 1.06
CA GLU A 362 -5.00 14.57 -0.19
C GLU A 362 -3.56 14.99 0.05
N VAL A 363 -2.63 14.39 -0.70
CA VAL A 363 -1.27 14.91 -0.81
C VAL A 363 -1.32 16.18 -1.64
N VAL A 364 -0.91 17.30 -1.08
CA VAL A 364 -0.95 18.61 -1.74
C VAL A 364 0.41 19.09 -2.24
N ALA A 365 1.50 18.56 -1.69
CA ALA A 365 2.86 18.80 -2.20
C ALA A 365 3.88 17.86 -1.56
N ALA A 366 5.03 17.66 -2.23
CA ALA A 366 6.21 17.07 -1.64
C ALA A 366 7.02 18.17 -0.93
N ILE A 367 7.46 17.94 0.30
CA ILE A 367 8.23 18.92 1.07
C ILE A 367 9.70 18.53 1.06
N PRO A 368 10.60 19.45 0.66
CA PRO A 368 12.03 19.30 0.90
C PRO A 368 12.31 19.33 2.40
N SER A 369 13.30 18.55 2.84
CA SER A 369 13.73 18.45 4.25
C SER A 369 14.16 19.78 4.92
N SER A 370 14.18 20.89 4.18
CA SER A 370 14.53 22.23 4.66
C SER A 370 13.35 23.08 5.16
N MET A 371 12.10 22.68 4.93
CA MET A 371 10.91 23.42 5.41
C MET A 371 10.41 22.85 6.74
N ARG A 372 10.41 23.67 7.82
CA ARG A 372 10.12 23.22 9.20
C ARG A 372 8.82 23.74 9.81
N ASP A 373 8.01 24.53 9.11
CA ASP A 373 6.96 25.33 9.74
C ASP A 373 5.52 24.77 9.63
N VAL A 374 5.35 23.49 9.26
CA VAL A 374 4.04 22.84 9.18
C VAL A 374 3.97 21.72 10.24
N PRO A 375 2.86 21.57 10.98
CA PRO A 375 2.74 20.53 12.00
C PRO A 375 2.86 19.11 11.41
N GLU A 376 3.49 18.23 12.19
CA GLU A 376 3.72 16.82 11.85
C GLU A 376 2.71 15.93 12.55
N ILE A 377 2.24 14.87 11.87
CA ILE A 377 1.42 13.82 12.46
C ILE A 377 2.24 12.54 12.54
N ASP A 378 2.40 12.00 13.73
CA ASP A 378 2.99 10.69 13.98
C ASP A 378 1.87 9.64 14.11
N PHE A 379 1.87 8.64 13.23
CA PHE A 379 0.89 7.55 13.24
C PHE A 379 1.26 6.41 14.19
N GLY A 380 2.38 6.48 14.91
CA GLY A 380 2.82 5.49 15.90
C GLY A 380 2.76 4.05 15.41
N MET A 381 3.88 3.43 15.06
CA MET A 381 3.92 1.98 14.72
C MET A 381 4.54 1.16 15.85
#